data_a246a081358bb934dc7f507e660aee9b
#
_entry.id   a246a081358bb934dc7f507e660aee9b
#
_cell.length_a   1.000
_cell.length_b   1.000
_cell.length_c   1.000
_cell.angle_alpha   90.00
_cell.angle_beta   90.00
_cell.angle_gamma   90.00
#
_symmetry.space_group_name_H-M   'P 1'
#
loop_
_entity.id
_entity.type
_entity.pdbx_description
1 polymer ?
#
loop_
_entity_poly.entity_id
_entity_poly.type
_entity_poly.pdbx_seq_one_letter_code
_entity_poly.pdbx_strand_id
1 'polypeptide(L)'
;MNSLKTLLVGFGSVGSVFFSATVQAQVPGAQTTSEIGLGAGGLVYKGELAPYYQFRNNRPAITAFYRRDLSGAVTARAALMGGMLRADDRNVRGLNGNLPPLSAYRDAHLKGNLLELSGGIEYNFFDFHDRLDKVHFTPYVFIGVAGFYANTEVESNAFPALDKKGSTLSLAVPVAVGFKYALSRHWNLGLEVGARKTFTDNLDHIDGKSRGQTDRIGNPNDQDWYLYNGLSVSYTFYKIHCPDKSDDKGKKK
;
A
#
# COMPACT_ATOMS: atom_id res chain seq x y z
N MET A 1 33.88 -49.08 6.14
CA MET A 1 32.58 -49.82 6.32
C MET A 1 31.61 -48.83 6.90
N ASN A 2 30.89 -48.19 6.02
CA ASN A 2 29.44 -48.04 5.97
C ASN A 2 28.72 -47.42 7.17
N SER A 3 28.19 -46.19 7.07
CA SER A 3 26.77 -46.07 6.77
C SER A 3 26.36 -44.64 6.52
N LEU A 4 25.93 -44.36 5.32
CA LEU A 4 25.27 -43.18 4.81
C LEU A 4 23.84 -43.20 5.37
N LYS A 5 23.44 -42.25 6.26
CA LYS A 5 22.06 -42.06 6.63
C LYS A 5 21.50 -40.85 5.90
N THR A 6 20.75 -41.13 4.87
CA THR A 6 19.87 -40.27 4.09
C THR A 6 18.86 -39.64 5.01
N LEU A 7 18.88 -38.29 5.14
CA LEU A 7 17.85 -37.52 5.81
C LEU A 7 16.85 -37.05 4.72
N LEU A 8 15.75 -37.77 4.60
CA LEU A 8 14.59 -37.37 3.80
C LEU A 8 13.87 -36.23 4.54
N VAL A 9 14.01 -35.01 4.04
CA VAL A 9 13.17 -33.89 4.46
C VAL A 9 11.87 -33.97 3.69
N GLY A 10 10.81 -34.34 4.38
CA GLY A 10 9.46 -34.34 3.86
C GLY A 10 8.97 -32.91 3.60
N PHE A 11 8.70 -32.61 2.35
CA PHE A 11 7.93 -31.44 1.93
C PHE A 11 6.47 -31.63 2.36
N GLY A 12 6.11 -31.01 3.49
CA GLY A 12 4.72 -30.90 3.90
C GLY A 12 3.94 -30.05 2.90
N SER A 13 2.98 -30.65 2.25
CA SER A 13 1.99 -30.00 1.40
C SER A 13 1.21 -28.96 2.22
N VAL A 14 1.44 -27.69 1.93
CA VAL A 14 0.58 -26.59 2.40
C VAL A 14 -0.75 -26.73 1.66
N GLY A 15 -1.72 -27.34 2.32
CA GLY A 15 -3.09 -27.45 1.84
C GLY A 15 -3.67 -26.04 1.68
N SER A 16 -3.98 -25.69 0.44
CA SER A 16 -4.75 -24.51 0.07
C SER A 16 -6.18 -24.66 0.59
N VAL A 17 -6.46 -24.07 1.75
CA VAL A 17 -7.83 -23.91 2.24
C VAL A 17 -8.46 -22.76 1.45
N PHE A 18 -9.09 -23.10 0.33
CA PHE A 18 -10.02 -22.20 -0.34
C PHE A 18 -11.27 -22.07 0.54
N PHE A 19 -11.36 -21.02 1.34
CA PHE A 19 -12.59 -20.60 1.95
C PHE A 19 -13.49 -20.04 0.84
N SER A 20 -14.34 -20.91 0.28
CA SER A 20 -15.46 -20.50 -0.55
C SER A 20 -16.57 -19.97 0.39
N ALA A 21 -16.38 -18.79 0.92
CA ALA A 21 -17.45 -18.05 1.57
C ALA A 21 -18.37 -17.49 0.48
N THR A 22 -19.38 -18.23 0.09
CA THR A 22 -20.53 -17.70 -0.65
C THR A 22 -21.38 -16.89 0.32
N VAL A 23 -20.96 -15.66 0.61
CA VAL A 23 -21.83 -14.66 1.23
C VAL A 23 -22.76 -14.16 0.13
N GLN A 24 -23.88 -14.81 -0.05
CA GLN A 24 -25.01 -14.28 -0.82
C GLN A 24 -25.83 -13.36 0.08
N ALA A 25 -25.32 -12.17 0.33
CA ALA A 25 -26.18 -11.07 0.73
C ALA A 25 -26.84 -10.52 -0.54
N GLN A 26 -27.92 -11.13 -0.98
CA GLN A 26 -28.79 -10.56 -1.99
C GLN A 26 -29.59 -9.45 -1.34
N VAL A 27 -29.06 -8.22 -1.40
CA VAL A 27 -29.86 -7.01 -1.26
C VAL A 27 -30.56 -6.79 -2.60
N PRO A 28 -31.88 -6.85 -2.68
CA PRO A 28 -32.59 -6.59 -3.93
C PRO A 28 -32.30 -5.18 -4.40
N GLY A 29 -31.66 -5.04 -5.57
CA GLY A 29 -31.37 -3.75 -6.20
C GLY A 29 -29.92 -3.26 -6.14
N ALA A 30 -29.01 -3.94 -5.47
CA ALA A 30 -27.61 -3.54 -5.48
C ALA A 30 -26.99 -3.78 -6.87
N GLN A 31 -26.70 -2.71 -7.58
CA GLN A 31 -25.90 -2.76 -8.81
C GLN A 31 -24.47 -3.09 -8.39
N THR A 32 -23.98 -4.26 -8.76
CA THR A 32 -22.56 -4.57 -8.55
C THR A 32 -21.75 -3.83 -9.61
N THR A 33 -20.99 -2.85 -9.19
CA THR A 33 -20.08 -2.12 -10.06
C THR A 33 -18.66 -2.67 -9.92
N SER A 34 -17.91 -2.57 -11.00
CA SER A 34 -16.47 -2.85 -11.04
C SER A 34 -15.76 -1.66 -11.62
N GLU A 35 -14.60 -1.34 -11.10
CA GLU A 35 -13.83 -0.17 -11.48
C GLU A 35 -12.38 -0.56 -11.72
N ILE A 36 -11.79 -0.05 -12.80
CA ILE A 36 -10.35 -0.15 -13.07
C ILE A 36 -9.78 1.26 -13.16
N GLY A 37 -8.63 1.49 -12.56
CA GLY A 37 -8.04 2.82 -12.55
C GLY A 37 -6.53 2.82 -12.55
N LEU A 38 -6.01 3.98 -12.93
CA LEU A 38 -4.61 4.32 -12.90
C LEU A 38 -4.41 5.59 -12.09
N GLY A 39 -3.34 5.64 -11.34
CA GLY A 39 -2.97 6.80 -10.55
C GLY A 39 -1.50 7.17 -10.72
N ALA A 40 -1.22 8.43 -10.50
CA ALA A 40 0.12 8.98 -10.42
C ALA A 40 0.25 9.84 -9.17
N GLY A 41 1.39 9.74 -8.53
CA GLY A 41 1.60 10.45 -7.27
C GLY A 41 3.04 10.38 -6.82
N GLY A 42 3.23 10.38 -5.51
CA GLY A 42 4.54 10.30 -4.92
C GLY A 42 4.61 9.33 -3.75
N LEU A 43 5.80 8.79 -3.58
CA LEU A 43 6.21 7.98 -2.44
C LEU A 43 7.19 8.78 -1.57
N VAL A 44 7.00 8.71 -0.27
CA VAL A 44 7.90 9.27 0.74
C VAL A 44 8.26 8.17 1.72
N TYR A 45 9.55 7.96 1.90
CA TYR A 45 10.06 7.11 2.97
C TYR A 45 9.99 7.85 4.32
N LYS A 46 9.63 7.13 5.37
CA LYS A 46 9.68 7.57 6.75
C LYS A 46 10.30 6.49 7.62
N GLY A 47 11.42 6.78 8.20
CA GLY A 47 12.21 5.91 9.07
C GLY A 47 13.37 6.70 9.64
N GLU A 48 14.46 6.04 9.96
CA GLU A 48 15.60 6.67 10.62
C GLU A 48 16.27 7.79 9.84
N LEU A 49 16.33 7.68 8.50
CA LEU A 49 16.88 8.70 7.59
C LEU A 49 15.90 9.85 7.32
N ALA A 50 14.63 9.69 7.63
CA ALA A 50 13.60 10.70 7.44
C ALA A 50 12.51 10.56 8.51
N PRO A 51 12.73 11.01 9.76
CA PRO A 51 11.79 10.83 10.87
C PRO A 51 10.48 11.60 10.66
N TYR A 52 10.50 12.63 9.83
CA TYR A 52 9.32 13.45 9.53
C TYR A 52 8.98 13.43 8.05
N TYR A 53 7.69 13.61 7.73
CA TYR A 53 7.25 13.80 6.36
C TYR A 53 7.90 15.06 5.77
N GLN A 54 8.57 14.88 4.62
CA GLN A 54 9.18 15.99 3.88
C GLN A 54 8.82 15.91 2.41
N PHE A 55 8.18 16.93 1.91
CA PHE A 55 7.77 17.00 0.50
C PHE A 55 8.95 16.91 -0.46
N ARG A 56 10.15 17.35 -0.04
CA ARG A 56 11.39 17.25 -0.82
C ARG A 56 11.82 15.80 -1.11
N ASN A 57 11.42 14.87 -0.26
CA ASN A 57 11.71 13.44 -0.42
C ASN A 57 10.62 12.72 -1.24
N ASN A 58 9.58 13.44 -1.68
CA ASN A 58 8.51 12.88 -2.50
C ASN A 58 9.05 12.51 -3.87
N ARG A 59 8.94 11.23 -4.25
CA ARG A 59 9.44 10.67 -5.51
C ARG A 59 8.29 10.07 -6.30
N PRO A 60 8.36 10.13 -7.65
CA PRO A 60 7.27 9.68 -8.48
C PRO A 60 6.91 8.22 -8.22
N ALA A 61 5.60 7.98 -8.20
CA ALA A 61 5.00 6.67 -8.10
C ALA A 61 3.78 6.58 -9.01
N ILE A 62 3.54 5.39 -9.51
CA ILE A 62 2.35 5.04 -10.30
C ILE A 62 1.63 3.89 -9.63
N THR A 63 0.32 3.86 -9.76
CA THR A 63 -0.53 2.78 -9.24
C THR A 63 -1.55 2.37 -10.29
N ALA A 64 -1.83 1.08 -10.36
CA ALA A 64 -2.95 0.51 -11.08
C ALA A 64 -3.82 -0.25 -10.09
N PHE A 65 -5.13 -0.12 -10.18
CA PHE A 65 -6.01 -0.77 -9.23
C PHE A 65 -7.29 -1.28 -9.90
N TYR A 66 -7.85 -2.30 -9.26
CA TYR A 66 -9.16 -2.84 -9.54
C TYR A 66 -10.00 -2.76 -8.27
N ARG A 67 -11.22 -2.28 -8.40
CA ARG A 67 -12.21 -2.20 -7.32
C ARG A 67 -13.46 -2.95 -7.72
N ARG A 68 -14.10 -3.59 -6.76
CA ARG A 68 -15.38 -4.25 -6.92
C ARG A 68 -16.26 -3.94 -5.73
N ASP A 69 -17.40 -3.32 -5.98
CA ASP A 69 -18.36 -3.03 -4.94
C ASP A 69 -19.00 -4.33 -4.44
N LEU A 70 -18.92 -4.53 -3.14
CA LEU A 70 -19.56 -5.64 -2.42
C LEU A 70 -20.93 -5.20 -1.90
N SER A 71 -21.05 -3.91 -1.56
CA SER A 71 -22.28 -3.23 -1.15
C SER A 71 -22.18 -1.74 -1.50
N GLY A 72 -23.24 -0.96 -1.26
CA GLY A 72 -23.20 0.50 -1.49
C GLY A 72 -22.09 1.23 -0.72
N ALA A 73 -21.70 0.71 0.44
CA ALA A 73 -20.66 1.32 1.29
C ALA A 73 -19.31 0.59 1.24
N VAL A 74 -19.27 -0.68 0.84
CA VAL A 74 -18.07 -1.53 0.95
C VAL A 74 -17.58 -1.98 -0.40
N THR A 75 -16.32 -1.71 -0.70
CA THR A 75 -15.65 -2.05 -1.95
C THR A 75 -14.40 -2.89 -1.66
N ALA A 76 -14.24 -4.03 -2.33
CA ALA A 76 -12.98 -4.75 -2.36
C ALA A 76 -12.03 -4.10 -3.36
N ARG A 77 -10.74 -3.94 -2.99
CA ARG A 77 -9.70 -3.34 -3.82
C ARG A 77 -8.48 -4.24 -3.90
N ALA A 78 -7.95 -4.37 -5.11
CA ALA A 78 -6.60 -4.89 -5.37
C ALA A 78 -5.82 -3.81 -6.11
N ALA A 79 -4.55 -3.60 -5.75
CA ALA A 79 -3.72 -2.58 -6.38
C ALA A 79 -2.26 -3.05 -6.53
N LEU A 80 -1.66 -2.61 -7.64
CA LEU A 80 -0.23 -2.72 -7.93
C LEU A 80 0.34 -1.31 -7.96
N MET A 81 1.40 -1.06 -7.20
CA MET A 81 2.07 0.24 -7.13
C MET A 81 3.56 0.06 -7.37
N GLY A 82 4.12 0.94 -8.19
CA GLY A 82 5.55 1.04 -8.41
C GLY A 82 6.02 2.47 -8.20
N GLY A 83 7.14 2.67 -7.54
CA GLY A 83 7.66 4.01 -7.29
C GLY A 83 9.10 4.03 -6.82
N MET A 84 9.65 5.24 -6.77
CA MET A 84 11.00 5.50 -6.28
C MET A 84 10.95 5.92 -4.82
N LEU A 85 11.97 5.52 -4.06
CA LEU A 85 12.19 5.96 -2.68
C LEU A 85 13.43 6.84 -2.63
N ARG A 86 13.36 7.88 -1.82
CA ARG A 86 14.52 8.69 -1.45
C ARG A 86 14.36 9.22 -0.03
N ALA A 87 15.46 9.16 0.73
CA ALA A 87 15.63 9.90 1.96
C ALA A 87 17.02 10.51 1.98
N ASP A 88 17.17 11.63 2.68
CA ASP A 88 18.44 12.35 2.74
C ASP A 88 18.51 13.05 4.10
N ASP A 89 19.51 12.71 4.89
CA ASP A 89 19.76 13.31 6.21
C ASP A 89 19.86 14.84 6.15
N ARG A 90 20.38 15.38 5.04
CA ARG A 90 20.49 16.84 4.83
C ARG A 90 19.14 17.55 4.72
N ASN A 91 18.08 16.83 4.39
CA ASN A 91 16.73 17.36 4.31
C ASN A 91 16.03 17.39 5.67
N VAL A 92 16.54 16.68 6.67
CA VAL A 92 15.94 16.61 8.00
C VAL A 92 16.09 17.98 8.69
N ARG A 93 15.01 18.48 9.29
CA ARG A 93 15.01 19.70 10.08
C ARG A 93 14.51 19.40 11.48
N GLY A 94 15.31 19.72 12.47
CA GLY A 94 14.89 19.67 13.88
C GLY A 94 13.88 20.78 14.24
N LEU A 95 13.36 20.73 15.44
CA LEU A 95 12.38 21.71 15.96
C LEU A 95 12.84 23.16 15.83
N ASN A 96 14.14 23.40 15.87
CA ASN A 96 14.74 24.74 15.76
C ASN A 96 15.13 25.09 14.30
N GLY A 97 14.73 24.31 13.32
CA GLY A 97 15.09 24.50 11.90
C GLY A 97 16.51 24.09 11.53
N ASN A 98 17.33 23.70 12.51
CA ASN A 98 18.71 23.24 12.30
C ASN A 98 18.75 21.75 11.99
N LEU A 99 19.85 21.29 11.37
CA LEU A 99 20.11 19.88 11.12
C LEU A 99 20.34 19.16 12.47
N PRO A 100 19.62 18.05 12.76
CA PRO A 100 19.87 17.28 13.97
C PRO A 100 21.31 16.77 14.04
N PRO A 101 21.94 16.74 15.23
CA PRO A 101 23.34 16.32 15.36
C PRO A 101 23.63 14.93 14.76
N LEU A 102 22.72 13.96 14.95
CA LEU A 102 22.86 12.61 14.39
C LEU A 102 22.82 12.60 12.86
N SER A 103 21.90 13.36 12.27
CA SER A 103 21.80 13.47 10.79
C SER A 103 23.02 14.19 10.22
N ALA A 104 23.54 15.21 10.92
CA ALA A 104 24.76 15.89 10.52
C ALA A 104 26.01 14.97 10.61
N TYR A 105 26.04 14.12 11.61
CA TYR A 105 27.14 13.16 11.85
C TYR A 105 27.11 12.03 10.84
N ARG A 106 25.94 11.48 10.52
CA ARG A 106 25.76 10.32 9.63
C ARG A 106 25.88 10.71 8.15
N ASP A 107 25.35 11.87 7.75
CA ASP A 107 25.29 12.41 6.36
C ASP A 107 24.98 11.32 5.32
N ALA A 108 23.96 10.53 5.60
CA ALA A 108 23.56 9.39 4.79
C ALA A 108 22.38 9.74 3.88
N HIS A 109 22.31 9.06 2.75
CA HIS A 109 21.22 9.17 1.80
C HIS A 109 20.81 7.81 1.26
N LEU A 110 19.52 7.62 1.16
CA LEU A 110 18.88 6.42 0.64
C LEU A 110 18.28 6.71 -0.74
N LYS A 111 18.51 5.82 -1.66
CA LYS A 111 17.86 5.76 -2.98
C LYS A 111 17.33 4.36 -3.21
N GLY A 112 16.19 4.22 -3.86
CA GLY A 112 15.66 2.89 -4.18
C GLY A 112 14.43 2.91 -5.02
N ASN A 113 13.99 1.70 -5.38
CA ASN A 113 12.74 1.44 -6.07
C ASN A 113 11.90 0.49 -5.23
N LEU A 114 10.59 0.68 -5.27
CA LEU A 114 9.63 -0.16 -4.56
C LEU A 114 8.54 -0.62 -5.52
N LEU A 115 8.20 -1.90 -5.42
CA LEU A 115 7.04 -2.51 -6.07
C LEU A 115 6.15 -3.12 -4.97
N GLU A 116 4.87 -2.76 -4.94
CA GLU A 116 3.88 -3.22 -3.96
C GLU A 116 2.70 -3.86 -4.66
N LEU A 117 2.26 -5.01 -4.17
CA LEU A 117 0.97 -5.61 -4.47
C LEU A 117 0.13 -5.60 -3.20
N SER A 118 -1.02 -4.95 -3.24
CA SER A 118 -1.90 -4.80 -2.09
C SER A 118 -3.32 -5.28 -2.38
N GLY A 119 -4.01 -5.71 -1.33
CA GLY A 119 -5.43 -6.06 -1.35
C GLY A 119 -6.09 -5.68 -0.05
N GLY A 120 -7.36 -5.27 -0.11
CA GLY A 120 -8.08 -4.85 1.08
C GLY A 120 -9.49 -4.36 0.80
N ILE A 121 -10.03 -3.66 1.78
CA ILE A 121 -11.40 -3.17 1.81
C ILE A 121 -11.39 -1.65 1.89
N GLU A 122 -12.23 -1.02 1.07
CA GLU A 122 -12.56 0.40 1.16
C GLU A 122 -13.97 0.54 1.75
N TYR A 123 -14.11 1.47 2.67
CA TYR A 123 -15.40 1.92 3.17
C TYR A 123 -15.72 3.30 2.58
N ASN A 124 -16.76 3.40 1.78
CA ASN A 124 -17.25 4.63 1.18
C ASN A 124 -18.34 5.23 2.08
N PHE A 125 -18.23 6.51 2.40
CA PHE A 125 -19.18 7.18 3.28
C PHE A 125 -20.48 7.55 2.57
N PHE A 126 -20.44 7.72 1.26
CA PHE A 126 -21.61 8.01 0.43
C PHE A 126 -21.68 7.07 -0.76
N ASP A 127 -22.89 6.72 -1.18
CA ASP A 127 -23.11 5.99 -2.43
C ASP A 127 -23.09 6.97 -3.60
N PHE A 128 -21.90 7.14 -4.20
CA PHE A 128 -21.69 8.09 -5.31
C PHE A 128 -22.03 7.49 -6.69
N HIS A 129 -22.40 6.20 -6.73
CA HIS A 129 -22.85 5.51 -7.93
C HIS A 129 -24.36 5.57 -8.12
N ASP A 130 -25.11 5.97 -7.10
CA ASP A 130 -26.56 6.15 -7.23
C ASP A 130 -26.84 7.38 -8.11
N ARG A 131 -27.60 7.15 -9.19
CA ARG A 131 -27.93 8.19 -10.16
C ARG A 131 -29.05 9.11 -9.69
N LEU A 132 -29.80 8.69 -8.72
CA LEU A 132 -30.91 9.45 -8.16
C LEU A 132 -30.41 10.47 -7.15
N ASP A 133 -29.25 10.22 -6.55
CA ASP A 133 -28.61 11.14 -5.63
C ASP A 133 -27.84 12.23 -6.37
N LYS A 134 -27.98 13.45 -5.86
CA LYS A 134 -27.21 14.62 -6.34
C LYS A 134 -25.73 14.60 -5.89
N VAL A 135 -25.34 13.61 -5.09
CA VAL A 135 -24.00 13.51 -4.50
C VAL A 135 -23.11 12.74 -5.47
N HIS A 136 -22.17 13.42 -6.08
CA HIS A 136 -21.23 12.86 -7.05
C HIS A 136 -19.83 12.60 -6.46
N PHE A 137 -19.72 12.57 -5.14
CA PHE A 137 -18.45 12.35 -4.44
C PHE A 137 -18.60 11.47 -3.21
N THR A 138 -17.52 10.82 -2.83
CA THR A 138 -17.43 10.10 -1.56
C THR A 138 -16.03 10.17 -0.98
N PRO A 139 -15.90 10.56 0.30
CA PRO A 139 -14.72 10.21 1.07
C PRO A 139 -14.69 8.70 1.29
N TYR A 140 -13.50 8.13 1.44
CA TYR A 140 -13.35 6.72 1.77
C TYR A 140 -12.15 6.49 2.68
N VAL A 141 -12.19 5.38 3.39
CA VAL A 141 -11.07 4.83 4.15
C VAL A 141 -10.75 3.45 3.59
N PHE A 142 -9.47 3.18 3.42
CA PHE A 142 -8.96 1.89 2.96
C PHE A 142 -8.08 1.27 4.03
N ILE A 143 -8.22 -0.03 4.22
CA ILE A 143 -7.33 -0.87 5.02
C ILE A 143 -7.11 -2.21 4.30
N GLY A 144 -5.88 -2.72 4.37
CA GLY A 144 -5.54 -3.96 3.69
C GLY A 144 -4.24 -4.61 4.15
N VAL A 145 -3.78 -5.51 3.32
CA VAL A 145 -2.46 -6.15 3.43
C VAL A 145 -1.71 -5.95 2.12
N ALA A 146 -0.42 -5.82 2.21
CA ALA A 146 0.45 -5.65 1.05
C ALA A 146 1.71 -6.49 1.18
N GLY A 147 2.16 -7.04 0.06
CA GLY A 147 3.52 -7.54 -0.11
C GLY A 147 4.30 -6.54 -0.94
N PHE A 148 5.50 -6.21 -0.53
CA PHE A 148 6.34 -5.30 -1.29
C PHE A 148 7.74 -5.86 -1.49
N TYR A 149 8.32 -5.50 -2.62
CA TYR A 149 9.72 -5.71 -2.97
C TYR A 149 10.39 -4.36 -3.12
N ALA A 150 11.43 -4.12 -2.34
CA ALA A 150 12.22 -2.89 -2.42
C ALA A 150 13.67 -3.23 -2.73
N ASN A 151 14.28 -2.47 -3.63
CA ASN A 151 15.72 -2.49 -3.88
C ASN A 151 16.25 -1.11 -3.50
N THR A 152 17.03 -1.07 -2.42
CA THR A 152 17.50 0.17 -1.81
C THR A 152 19.02 0.17 -1.70
N GLU A 153 19.59 1.35 -1.81
CA GLU A 153 21.01 1.64 -1.69
C GLU A 153 21.17 2.82 -0.73
N VAL A 154 21.94 2.61 0.31
CA VAL A 154 22.32 3.62 1.29
C VAL A 154 23.79 3.96 1.09
N GLU A 155 24.08 5.24 1.00
CA GLU A 155 25.45 5.77 0.90
C GLU A 155 25.62 6.83 2.00
N SER A 156 26.78 6.82 2.68
CA SER A 156 27.14 7.81 3.68
C SER A 156 28.45 8.47 3.32
N ASN A 157 28.48 9.80 3.32
CA ASN A 157 29.70 10.54 3.07
C ASN A 157 30.67 10.49 4.27
N ALA A 158 30.14 10.28 5.48
CA ALA A 158 30.93 10.25 6.70
C ALA A 158 31.42 8.84 7.07
N PHE A 159 30.64 7.83 6.74
CA PHE A 159 30.90 6.44 7.14
C PHE A 159 30.71 5.46 5.98
N PRO A 160 31.75 5.17 5.19
CA PRO A 160 31.66 4.18 4.11
C PRO A 160 31.23 2.78 4.56
N ALA A 161 31.35 2.48 5.86
CA ALA A 161 30.86 1.23 6.43
C ALA A 161 29.32 1.10 6.45
N LEU A 162 28.60 2.21 6.26
CA LEU A 162 27.14 2.25 6.11
C LEU A 162 26.70 2.05 4.67
N ASP A 163 27.63 2.10 3.71
CA ASP A 163 27.30 1.89 2.30
C ASP A 163 26.82 0.44 2.11
N LYS A 164 25.54 0.31 1.87
CA LYS A 164 24.89 -0.98 1.67
C LYS A 164 23.91 -0.88 0.51
N LYS A 165 23.88 -1.96 -0.26
CA LYS A 165 22.90 -2.17 -1.31
C LYS A 165 22.26 -3.52 -1.13
N GLY A 166 20.95 -3.58 -1.19
CA GLY A 166 20.25 -4.82 -1.03
C GLY A 166 18.80 -4.76 -1.48
N SER A 167 18.18 -5.92 -1.50
CA SER A 167 16.76 -6.06 -1.79
C SER A 167 16.04 -6.65 -0.59
N THR A 168 14.86 -6.14 -0.32
CA THR A 168 14.00 -6.56 0.78
C THR A 168 12.63 -6.95 0.23
N LEU A 169 12.18 -8.16 0.57
CA LEU A 169 10.82 -8.63 0.34
C LEU A 169 10.14 -8.75 1.69
N SER A 170 9.05 -8.03 1.91
CA SER A 170 8.35 -8.05 3.19
C SER A 170 6.87 -7.72 3.04
N LEU A 171 6.16 -7.79 4.17
CA LEU A 171 4.76 -7.43 4.26
C LEU A 171 4.60 -6.03 4.84
N ALA A 172 3.45 -5.41 4.51
CA ALA A 172 3.04 -4.13 5.07
C ALA A 172 1.52 -4.12 5.29
N VAL A 173 1.09 -3.24 6.18
CA VAL A 173 -0.34 -2.91 6.36
C VAL A 173 -0.57 -1.51 5.80
N PRO A 174 -1.22 -1.40 4.63
CA PRO A 174 -1.65 -0.12 4.10
C PRO A 174 -2.92 0.35 4.79
N VAL A 175 -2.93 1.63 5.18
CA VAL A 175 -4.10 2.39 5.60
C VAL A 175 -4.12 3.68 4.81
N ALA A 176 -5.25 4.01 4.20
CA ALA A 176 -5.36 5.22 3.41
C ALA A 176 -6.71 5.91 3.63
N VAL A 177 -6.70 7.21 3.40
CA VAL A 177 -7.90 8.02 3.27
C VAL A 177 -7.89 8.64 1.88
N GLY A 178 -9.06 8.77 1.31
CA GLY A 178 -9.15 9.33 -0.01
C GLY A 178 -10.52 9.92 -0.30
N PHE A 179 -10.61 10.44 -1.51
CA PHE A 179 -11.78 11.12 -2.01
C PHE A 179 -12.02 10.69 -3.46
N LYS A 180 -13.24 10.31 -3.79
CA LYS A 180 -13.66 9.96 -5.13
C LYS A 180 -14.68 10.99 -5.62
N TYR A 181 -14.56 11.40 -6.87
CA TYR A 181 -15.48 12.30 -7.53
C TYR A 181 -15.88 11.74 -8.90
N ALA A 182 -17.17 11.54 -9.12
CA ALA A 182 -17.70 11.09 -10.39
C ALA A 182 -17.76 12.25 -11.38
N LEU A 183 -16.83 12.26 -12.35
CA LEU A 183 -16.82 13.23 -13.45
C LEU A 183 -17.96 12.98 -14.44
N SER A 184 -18.25 11.72 -14.66
CA SER A 184 -19.33 11.26 -15.53
C SER A 184 -19.82 9.90 -15.06
N ARG A 185 -20.75 9.31 -15.84
CA ARG A 185 -21.30 7.98 -15.55
C ARG A 185 -20.25 6.87 -15.40
N HIS A 186 -19.15 6.99 -16.11
CA HIS A 186 -18.12 5.95 -16.16
C HIS A 186 -16.76 6.42 -15.63
N TRP A 187 -16.51 7.71 -15.62
CA TRP A 187 -15.20 8.26 -15.27
C TRP A 187 -15.22 8.90 -13.90
N ASN A 188 -14.26 8.49 -13.07
CA ASN A 188 -14.08 9.04 -11.74
C ASN A 188 -12.67 9.59 -11.57
N LEU A 189 -12.56 10.64 -10.78
CA LEU A 189 -11.31 11.14 -10.22
C LEU A 189 -11.16 10.65 -8.77
N GLY A 190 -9.94 10.33 -8.38
CA GLY A 190 -9.60 9.98 -7.02
C GLY A 190 -8.41 10.78 -6.50
N LEU A 191 -8.45 11.13 -5.24
CA LEU A 191 -7.33 11.63 -4.45
C LEU A 191 -7.12 10.66 -3.30
N GLU A 192 -5.89 10.24 -3.06
CA GLU A 192 -5.55 9.32 -1.97
C GLU A 192 -4.29 9.76 -1.24
N VAL A 193 -4.31 9.66 0.07
CA VAL A 193 -3.15 9.74 0.94
C VAL A 193 -3.18 8.54 1.87
N GLY A 194 -2.08 7.78 1.91
CA GLY A 194 -2.03 6.57 2.72
C GLY A 194 -0.65 6.28 3.26
N ALA A 195 -0.62 5.70 4.44
CA ALA A 195 0.57 5.20 5.10
C ALA A 195 0.63 3.68 5.00
N ARG A 196 1.82 3.14 4.88
CA ARG A 196 2.11 1.71 4.89
C ARG A 196 3.09 1.43 6.01
N LYS A 197 2.61 0.71 7.01
CA LYS A 197 3.48 0.21 8.07
C LYS A 197 4.11 -1.09 7.64
N THR A 198 5.43 -1.13 7.58
CA THR A 198 6.15 -2.37 7.23
C THR A 198 6.41 -3.21 8.48
N PHE A 199 6.61 -4.50 8.27
CA PHE A 199 7.05 -5.43 9.34
C PHE A 199 8.55 -5.70 9.26
N THR A 200 9.32 -4.81 8.65
CA THR A 200 10.77 -4.91 8.53
C THR A 200 11.42 -3.59 8.90
N ASP A 201 12.63 -3.69 9.42
CA ASP A 201 13.54 -2.60 9.75
C ASP A 201 14.72 -2.56 8.74
N ASN A 202 14.55 -3.26 7.62
CA ASN A 202 15.63 -3.45 6.64
C ASN A 202 15.42 -2.62 5.36
N LEU A 203 14.52 -1.66 5.36
CA LEU A 203 14.28 -0.85 4.17
C LEU A 203 15.42 0.14 3.91
N ASP A 204 16.04 0.63 4.99
CA ASP A 204 17.20 1.53 4.95
C ASP A 204 18.54 0.82 5.30
N HIS A 205 18.50 -0.49 5.56
CA HIS A 205 19.67 -1.29 5.95
C HIS A 205 20.44 -0.74 7.18
N ILE A 206 19.85 0.15 7.96
CA ILE A 206 20.40 0.70 9.19
C ILE A 206 19.77 -0.08 10.36
N ASP A 207 20.19 -1.34 10.51
CA ASP A 207 19.87 -2.09 11.70
C ASP A 207 20.76 -1.57 12.86
N GLY A 208 20.16 -1.13 13.96
CA GLY A 208 20.88 -0.58 15.15
C GLY A 208 21.92 -1.52 15.80
N LYS A 209 22.35 -2.53 15.06
CA LYS A 209 23.38 -3.52 15.39
C LYS A 209 24.56 -3.42 14.43
N SER A 210 25.25 -2.29 14.41
CA SER A 210 26.57 -2.25 13.77
C SER A 210 27.50 -3.24 14.47
N ARG A 211 27.88 -4.31 13.78
CA ARG A 211 28.86 -5.27 14.26
C ARG A 211 30.16 -4.54 14.61
N GLY A 212 30.41 -4.36 15.89
CA GLY A 212 31.73 -3.93 16.43
C GLY A 212 31.87 -2.44 16.75
N GLN A 213 30.82 -1.60 16.61
CA GLN A 213 30.82 -0.23 17.13
C GLN A 213 29.84 -0.09 18.27
N THR A 214 30.28 0.52 19.37
CA THR A 214 29.51 0.79 20.59
C THR A 214 28.45 1.88 20.40
N ASP A 215 28.45 2.59 19.29
CA ASP A 215 27.53 3.68 19.00
C ASP A 215 26.34 3.14 18.20
N ARG A 216 25.17 3.13 18.81
CA ARG A 216 23.91 2.82 18.14
C ARG A 216 23.58 3.96 17.19
N ILE A 217 23.74 3.72 15.89
CA ILE A 217 23.48 4.69 14.82
C ILE A 217 21.99 4.67 14.43
N GLY A 218 21.24 3.66 14.88
CA GLY A 218 19.82 3.46 14.62
C GLY A 218 19.03 3.00 15.84
N ASN A 219 17.70 3.11 15.77
CA ASN A 219 16.77 2.64 16.80
C ASN A 219 16.18 1.28 16.38
N PRO A 220 16.54 0.15 17.00
CA PRO A 220 16.10 -1.19 16.58
C PRO A 220 14.61 -1.46 16.81
N ASN A 221 13.86 -0.50 17.39
CA ASN A 221 12.44 -0.62 17.69
C ASN A 221 11.56 0.25 16.78
N ASP A 222 12.15 1.02 15.86
CA ASP A 222 11.41 1.86 14.93
C ASP A 222 11.25 1.12 13.59
N GLN A 223 10.02 0.71 13.28
CA GLN A 223 9.71 0.03 12.03
C GLN A 223 9.57 1.06 10.91
N ASP A 224 10.07 0.74 9.74
CA ASP A 224 9.98 1.59 8.57
C ASP A 224 8.54 1.81 8.09
N TRP A 225 8.28 3.00 7.61
CA TRP A 225 7.02 3.38 6.98
C TRP A 225 7.28 3.98 5.61
N TYR A 226 6.32 3.87 4.74
CA TYR A 226 6.28 4.70 3.55
C TYR A 226 4.89 5.25 3.31
N LEU A 227 4.84 6.46 2.78
CA LEU A 227 3.61 7.18 2.52
C LEU A 227 3.44 7.34 1.02
N TYR A 228 2.23 7.12 0.55
CA TYR A 228 1.80 7.40 -0.81
C TYR A 228 0.81 8.55 -0.80
N ASN A 229 0.95 9.46 -1.77
CA ASN A 229 -0.02 10.49 -2.06
C ASN A 229 -0.18 10.59 -3.58
N GLY A 230 -1.42 10.65 -4.07
CA GLY A 230 -1.61 10.63 -5.52
C GLY A 230 -3.01 10.96 -5.97
N LEU A 231 -3.10 11.27 -7.26
CA LEU A 231 -4.33 11.42 -8.02
C LEU A 231 -4.54 10.19 -8.89
N SER A 232 -5.78 9.84 -9.13
CA SER A 232 -6.14 8.71 -9.98
C SER A 232 -7.32 9.03 -10.86
N VAL A 233 -7.37 8.34 -11.99
CA VAL A 233 -8.52 8.31 -12.89
C VAL A 233 -8.96 6.87 -13.02
N SER A 234 -10.27 6.63 -12.98
CA SER A 234 -10.81 5.29 -13.09
C SER A 234 -12.05 5.23 -13.94
N TYR A 235 -12.31 4.04 -14.47
CA TYR A 235 -13.45 3.74 -15.31
C TYR A 235 -14.33 2.69 -14.64
N THR A 236 -15.63 3.00 -14.50
CA THR A 236 -16.63 2.14 -13.85
C THR A 236 -17.41 1.34 -14.88
N PHE A 237 -17.53 0.04 -14.65
CA PHE A 237 -18.36 -0.90 -15.39
C PHE A 237 -19.60 -1.23 -14.58
N TYR A 238 -20.77 -1.03 -15.17
CA TYR A 238 -22.07 -1.35 -14.56
C TYR A 238 -22.57 -2.70 -15.07
N LYS A 239 -22.87 -3.61 -14.17
CA LYS A 239 -23.54 -4.87 -14.48
C LYS A 239 -25.02 -4.71 -14.12
N ILE A 240 -25.88 -4.58 -15.12
CA ILE A 240 -27.33 -4.52 -14.93
C ILE A 240 -27.83 -5.97 -14.80
N HIS A 241 -28.36 -6.34 -13.64
CA HIS A 241 -29.13 -7.56 -13.46
C HIS A 241 -30.56 -7.26 -13.95
N CYS A 242 -30.94 -7.79 -15.10
CA CYS A 242 -32.34 -7.84 -15.47
C CYS A 242 -33.02 -8.92 -14.61
N PRO A 243 -34.13 -8.60 -13.92
CA PRO A 243 -34.89 -9.64 -13.22
C PRO A 243 -35.37 -10.71 -14.22
N ASP A 244 -35.08 -11.96 -13.91
CA ASP A 244 -35.49 -13.09 -14.73
C ASP A 244 -37.01 -13.15 -14.78
N LYS A 245 -37.61 -13.33 -15.96
CA LYS A 245 -39.07 -13.43 -16.17
C LYS A 245 -39.72 -14.62 -15.44
N SER A 246 -38.95 -15.45 -14.76
CA SER A 246 -39.39 -16.64 -14.05
C SER A 246 -40.11 -16.37 -12.73
N ASP A 247 -39.86 -15.16 -12.13
CA ASP A 247 -40.43 -14.86 -10.81
C ASP A 247 -41.89 -14.36 -10.83
N ASP A 248 -42.42 -14.06 -12.02
CA ASP A 248 -43.81 -13.53 -12.14
C ASP A 248 -44.90 -14.63 -12.26
N LYS A 249 -44.50 -15.92 -12.25
CA LYS A 249 -45.48 -17.03 -12.30
C LYS A 249 -46.01 -17.48 -10.94
N GLY A 250 -45.51 -16.89 -9.83
CA GLY A 250 -45.88 -17.30 -8.45
C GLY A 250 -47.01 -16.48 -7.79
N LYS A 251 -47.52 -15.42 -8.39
CA LYS A 251 -48.54 -14.54 -7.78
C LYS A 251 -49.91 -14.56 -8.40
N LYS A 252 -50.30 -15.67 -9.03
CA LYS A 252 -51.71 -15.89 -9.43
C LYS A 252 -52.19 -17.17 -8.74
N LYS A 253 -52.58 -17.04 -7.50
CA LYS A 253 -53.66 -17.86 -6.85
C LYS A 253 -54.23 -17.06 -5.67
#